data_d0b18108b5b494721e6b76da196089a9
#
_entry.id   d0b18108b5b494721e6b76da196089a9
#
_cell.length_a   1.000
_cell.length_b   1.000
_cell.length_c   1.000
_cell.angle_alpha   90.00
_cell.angle_beta   90.00
_cell.angle_gamma   90.00
#
_symmetry.space_group_name_H-M   'P 1'
#
loop_
_entity.id
_entity.type
_entity.pdbx_description
1 polymer ?
#
loop_
_entity_poly.entity_id
_entity_poly.type
_entity_poly.pdbx_seq_one_letter_code
_entity_poly.pdbx_strand_id
1 'polypeptide(L)'
;MSSFSLAISKILSLVFAVILIPFSILTHGIDLISEADRTDSEKTNVVGIGAYFRSQGMATDGETLYFSSKTTLIRTEADAKTLINANYFAIPEQLKEIGIAHIGGMSFYNGYIYAGLEDSKVWDYPIIGVYDAETLELVDYYIMDDEVITRGMPWVCVNPENGYLYCMDHSKQPTKILVYDTANEMSFVEEVPLSQVVPSIQGAEFLDGTLYAATNDETQAIYKIDPATGAVEKYLDRNLTSGSEGEGMTFMVKNGKPVIIAMDMGPLFINAFVREYDMQ
;
A
#
# COMPACT_ATOMS: atom_id res chain seq x y z
N MET A 1 30.06 5.50 -47.68
CA MET A 1 29.93 6.18 -46.39
C MET A 1 31.30 6.25 -45.74
N SER A 2 31.75 7.42 -45.32
CA SER A 2 33.06 7.56 -44.69
C SER A 2 33.10 6.85 -43.34
N SER A 3 34.26 6.37 -42.92
CA SER A 3 34.44 5.73 -41.59
C SER A 3 33.98 6.62 -40.43
N PHE A 4 34.07 7.93 -40.62
CA PHE A 4 33.58 8.94 -39.68
C PHE A 4 32.06 8.95 -39.53
N SER A 5 31.32 8.83 -40.65
CA SER A 5 29.85 8.75 -40.63
C SER A 5 29.35 7.48 -39.91
N LEU A 6 30.06 6.36 -40.09
CA LEU A 6 29.73 5.10 -39.41
C LEU A 6 30.00 5.15 -37.90
N ALA A 7 31.09 5.84 -37.49
CA ALA A 7 31.42 6.04 -36.08
C ALA A 7 30.37 6.91 -35.36
N ILE A 8 29.95 8.01 -35.96
CA ILE A 8 28.90 8.89 -35.43
C ILE A 8 27.56 8.13 -35.29
N SER A 9 27.20 7.35 -36.31
CA SER A 9 25.96 6.53 -36.25
C SER A 9 25.99 5.53 -35.11
N LYS A 10 27.11 4.87 -34.84
CA LYS A 10 27.25 3.93 -33.70
C LYS A 10 27.19 4.63 -32.36
N ILE A 11 27.81 5.82 -32.22
CA ILE A 11 27.75 6.61 -31.00
C ILE A 11 26.31 7.07 -30.73
N LEU A 12 25.59 7.57 -31.73
CA LEU A 12 24.18 7.97 -31.59
C LEU A 12 23.28 6.79 -31.22
N SER A 13 23.51 5.62 -31.81
CA SER A 13 22.77 4.40 -31.47
C SER A 13 23.02 3.97 -30.00
N LEU A 14 24.27 4.09 -29.54
CA LEU A 14 24.61 3.77 -28.15
C LEU A 14 23.99 4.75 -27.19
N VAL A 15 24.02 6.06 -27.48
CA VAL A 15 23.32 7.09 -26.67
C VAL A 15 21.81 6.80 -26.61
N PHE A 16 21.21 6.46 -27.75
CA PHE A 16 19.79 6.08 -27.80
C PHE A 16 19.51 4.87 -26.91
N ALA A 17 20.28 3.79 -27.03
CA ALA A 17 20.09 2.57 -26.26
C ALA A 17 20.34 2.75 -24.74
N VAL A 18 21.36 3.53 -24.38
CA VAL A 18 21.77 3.68 -22.97
C VAL A 18 20.97 4.75 -22.22
N ILE A 19 20.46 5.76 -22.91
CA ILE A 19 19.76 6.89 -22.26
C ILE A 19 18.27 6.90 -22.59
N LEU A 20 17.92 6.85 -23.88
CA LEU A 20 16.52 7.06 -24.26
C LEU A 20 15.63 5.85 -24.00
N ILE A 21 16.14 4.62 -24.18
CA ILE A 21 15.34 3.43 -23.86
C ILE A 21 15.07 3.32 -22.34
N PRO A 22 16.08 3.41 -21.45
CA PRO A 22 15.82 3.44 -20.02
C PRO A 22 14.94 4.60 -19.58
N PHE A 23 15.10 5.78 -20.15
CA PHE A 23 14.25 6.93 -19.87
C PHE A 23 12.79 6.69 -20.31
N SER A 24 12.60 6.10 -21.50
CA SER A 24 11.26 5.74 -21.97
C SER A 24 10.59 4.69 -21.07
N ILE A 25 11.34 3.68 -20.61
CA ILE A 25 10.83 2.69 -19.64
C ILE A 25 10.44 3.37 -18.34
N LEU A 26 11.27 4.30 -17.85
CA LEU A 26 10.99 5.02 -16.58
C LEU A 26 9.75 5.91 -16.67
N THR A 27 9.50 6.52 -17.83
CA THR A 27 8.41 7.48 -18.01
C THR A 27 7.12 6.87 -18.54
N HIS A 28 7.20 5.80 -19.33
CA HIS A 28 6.04 5.15 -19.95
C HIS A 28 5.79 3.73 -19.41
N GLY A 29 6.74 3.17 -18.66
CA GLY A 29 6.69 1.79 -18.18
C GLY A 29 6.77 0.76 -19.30
N ILE A 30 6.69 -0.49 -18.91
CA ILE A 30 6.52 -1.62 -19.80
C ILE A 30 5.35 -2.42 -19.23
N ASP A 31 4.36 -2.68 -20.04
CA ASP A 31 3.34 -3.67 -19.72
C ASP A 31 3.95 -5.06 -19.96
N LEU A 32 4.72 -5.51 -18.97
CA LEU A 32 5.48 -6.75 -19.09
C LEU A 32 4.59 -7.97 -19.01
N ILE A 33 3.41 -7.82 -18.41
CA ILE A 33 2.61 -8.97 -18.08
C ILE A 33 1.16 -8.59 -17.85
N SER A 34 0.30 -9.23 -18.58
CA SER A 34 -1.11 -8.98 -18.48
C SER A 34 -1.92 -10.18 -18.03
N GLU A 35 -1.33 -11.37 -17.91
CA GLU A 35 -2.18 -12.54 -18.12
C GLU A 35 -2.19 -13.60 -17.01
N ALA A 36 -1.39 -13.45 -15.96
CA ALA A 36 -1.38 -14.43 -14.87
C ALA A 36 -2.34 -14.08 -13.73
N ASP A 37 -3.05 -12.99 -13.87
CA ASP A 37 -4.05 -12.57 -12.92
C ASP A 37 -5.41 -13.20 -13.19
N ARG A 38 -6.29 -13.01 -12.24
CA ARG A 38 -7.66 -13.47 -12.38
C ARG A 38 -8.34 -12.73 -13.52
N THR A 39 -9.02 -13.50 -14.34
CA THR A 39 -9.74 -13.01 -15.54
C THR A 39 -10.95 -12.14 -15.20
N ASP A 40 -11.43 -12.19 -13.97
CA ASP A 40 -12.57 -11.47 -13.45
C ASP A 40 -12.23 -10.11 -12.78
N SER A 41 -10.96 -9.71 -12.82
CA SER A 41 -10.55 -8.40 -12.31
C SER A 41 -10.47 -7.36 -13.44
N GLU A 42 -11.14 -6.22 -13.25
CA GLU A 42 -10.85 -5.02 -14.02
C GLU A 42 -9.60 -4.35 -13.43
N LYS A 43 -8.80 -3.73 -14.29
CA LYS A 43 -7.54 -3.10 -13.81
C LYS A 43 -7.22 -1.78 -14.46
N THR A 44 -6.68 -0.87 -13.64
CA THR A 44 -6.00 0.33 -14.08
C THR A 44 -4.49 0.10 -14.00
N ASN A 45 -3.78 0.27 -15.11
CA ASN A 45 -2.32 0.22 -15.16
C ASN A 45 -1.74 1.63 -15.06
N VAL A 46 -0.91 1.87 -14.04
CA VAL A 46 -0.12 3.09 -13.89
C VAL A 46 1.35 2.74 -14.11
N VAL A 47 2.05 3.51 -14.91
CA VAL A 47 3.38 3.18 -15.39
C VAL A 47 4.44 4.22 -15.02
N GLY A 48 5.71 3.80 -15.02
CA GLY A 48 6.86 4.66 -14.82
C GLY A 48 6.89 5.29 -13.42
N ILE A 49 7.22 6.58 -13.35
CA ILE A 49 7.32 7.28 -12.06
C ILE A 49 5.97 7.36 -11.32
N GLY A 50 4.85 7.33 -12.03
CA GLY A 50 3.52 7.27 -11.43
C GLY A 50 3.27 5.98 -10.65
N ALA A 51 3.86 4.86 -11.08
CA ALA A 51 3.81 3.60 -10.36
C ALA A 51 4.56 3.68 -9.03
N TYR A 52 5.73 4.32 -9.01
CA TYR A 52 6.50 4.51 -7.77
C TYR A 52 5.69 5.22 -6.68
N PHE A 53 4.87 6.21 -7.03
CA PHE A 53 4.03 6.95 -6.06
C PHE A 53 2.79 6.16 -5.59
N ARG A 54 2.60 4.94 -6.07
CA ARG A 54 1.50 4.03 -5.73
C ARG A 54 2.05 2.65 -5.38
N SER A 55 3.08 2.59 -4.56
CA SER A 55 3.86 1.36 -4.40
C SER A 55 3.75 0.71 -3.02
N GLN A 56 2.84 1.19 -2.16
CA GLN A 56 2.70 0.66 -0.79
C GLN A 56 1.23 0.60 -0.35
N GLY A 57 0.76 1.54 0.44
CA GLY A 57 -0.59 1.55 0.97
C GLY A 57 -1.62 2.19 0.05
N MET A 58 -2.87 1.87 0.33
CA MET A 58 -4.05 2.43 -0.32
C MET A 58 -5.15 2.67 0.71
N ALA A 59 -5.93 3.75 0.53
CA ALA A 59 -7.14 4.03 1.30
C ALA A 59 -8.14 4.81 0.43
N THR A 60 -9.38 4.98 0.92
CA THR A 60 -10.41 5.79 0.26
C THR A 60 -11.28 6.54 1.26
N ASP A 61 -11.77 7.71 0.85
CA ASP A 61 -12.85 8.44 1.53
C ASP A 61 -14.25 8.07 0.97
N GLY A 62 -14.31 7.08 0.06
CA GLY A 62 -15.51 6.65 -0.66
C GLY A 62 -15.67 7.33 -2.02
N GLU A 63 -14.97 8.43 -2.29
CA GLU A 63 -15.02 9.20 -3.54
C GLU A 63 -13.69 9.23 -4.27
N THR A 64 -12.58 9.32 -3.53
CA THR A 64 -11.21 9.46 -4.05
C THR A 64 -10.31 8.35 -3.49
N LEU A 65 -9.16 8.16 -4.12
CA LEU A 65 -8.17 7.18 -3.69
C LEU A 65 -6.92 7.87 -3.18
N TYR A 66 -6.39 7.36 -2.08
CA TYR A 66 -5.13 7.76 -1.47
C TYR A 66 -4.10 6.63 -1.67
N PHE A 67 -2.87 7.01 -1.95
CA PHE A 67 -1.76 6.05 -2.11
C PHE A 67 -0.55 6.52 -1.33
N SER A 68 0.18 5.58 -0.77
CA SER A 68 1.50 5.80 -0.23
C SER A 68 2.60 5.22 -1.12
N SER A 69 3.77 5.76 -0.97
CA SER A 69 5.04 5.17 -1.34
C SER A 69 6.01 5.37 -0.17
N LYS A 70 7.29 5.03 -0.35
CA LYS A 70 8.25 5.14 0.77
C LYS A 70 8.17 6.46 1.55
N THR A 71 8.03 7.60 0.89
CA THR A 71 8.06 8.92 1.55
C THR A 71 7.00 9.88 1.03
N THR A 72 6.08 9.39 0.21
CA THR A 72 5.11 10.22 -0.52
C THR A 72 3.71 9.77 -0.21
N LEU A 73 2.80 10.72 -0.08
CA LEU A 73 1.36 10.51 -0.13
C LEU A 73 0.79 11.23 -1.35
N ILE A 74 -0.14 10.59 -2.04
CA ILE A 74 -0.90 11.21 -3.12
C ILE A 74 -2.39 10.92 -2.97
N ARG A 75 -3.21 11.86 -3.45
CA ARG A 75 -4.66 11.72 -3.61
C ARG A 75 -5.01 11.81 -5.08
N THR A 76 -5.86 10.90 -5.55
CA THR A 76 -6.32 10.84 -6.94
C THR A 76 -7.83 10.76 -7.02
N GLU A 77 -8.39 11.05 -8.19
CA GLU A 77 -9.74 10.63 -8.52
C GLU A 77 -9.87 9.09 -8.41
N ALA A 78 -11.12 8.60 -8.44
CA ALA A 78 -11.42 7.17 -8.41
C ALA A 78 -10.78 6.35 -9.56
N ASP A 79 -10.30 7.01 -10.61
CA ASP A 79 -9.61 6.37 -11.73
C ASP A 79 -8.17 5.93 -11.42
N ALA A 80 -7.68 6.22 -10.19
CA ALA A 80 -6.34 5.99 -9.72
C ALA A 80 -5.22 6.70 -10.52
N LYS A 81 -5.56 7.56 -11.49
CA LYS A 81 -4.62 8.24 -12.39
C LYS A 81 -4.62 9.74 -12.23
N THR A 82 -5.81 10.34 -12.22
CA THR A 82 -5.97 11.79 -12.17
C THR A 82 -5.58 12.32 -10.81
N LEU A 83 -4.44 13.01 -10.72
CA LEU A 83 -3.91 13.54 -9.47
C LEU A 83 -4.74 14.74 -8.98
N ILE A 84 -5.17 14.68 -7.72
CA ILE A 84 -5.82 15.79 -7.01
C ILE A 84 -4.80 16.54 -6.17
N ASN A 85 -4.03 15.82 -5.33
CA ASN A 85 -3.03 16.39 -4.45
C ASN A 85 -1.85 15.43 -4.24
N ALA A 86 -0.68 15.97 -3.86
CA ALA A 86 0.50 15.17 -3.55
C ALA A 86 1.36 15.85 -2.51
N ASN A 87 1.83 15.09 -1.52
CA ASN A 87 2.91 15.45 -0.62
C ASN A 87 4.10 14.51 -0.89
N TYR A 88 5.10 15.00 -1.62
CA TYR A 88 6.29 14.22 -1.97
C TYR A 88 7.30 14.07 -0.82
N PHE A 89 7.07 14.77 0.29
CA PHE A 89 7.93 14.78 1.49
C PHE A 89 7.09 14.54 2.74
N ALA A 90 6.23 13.52 2.71
CA ALA A 90 5.24 13.25 3.73
C ALA A 90 5.83 12.77 5.08
N ILE A 91 7.11 12.37 5.11
CA ILE A 91 7.85 12.12 6.34
C ILE A 91 8.62 13.39 6.71
N PRO A 92 8.28 14.08 7.81
CA PRO A 92 8.98 15.29 8.22
C PRO A 92 10.39 14.99 8.77
N GLU A 93 11.24 16.01 8.81
CA GLU A 93 12.67 15.85 9.13
C GLU A 93 12.91 15.24 10.52
N GLN A 94 12.13 15.62 11.53
CA GLN A 94 12.28 15.07 12.88
C GLN A 94 12.07 13.54 12.93
N LEU A 95 11.23 12.97 12.07
CA LEU A 95 11.05 11.52 11.98
C LEU A 95 12.16 10.85 11.15
N LYS A 96 12.70 11.55 10.14
CA LYS A 96 13.87 11.06 9.39
C LYS A 96 15.13 11.00 10.26
N GLU A 97 15.30 11.95 11.18
CA GLU A 97 16.44 11.98 12.11
C GLU A 97 16.48 10.73 13.00
N ILE A 98 15.34 10.14 13.34
CA ILE A 98 15.26 8.88 14.08
C ILE A 98 15.19 7.65 13.18
N GLY A 99 15.35 7.80 11.86
CA GLY A 99 15.49 6.71 10.91
C GLY A 99 14.25 6.35 10.10
N ILE A 100 13.10 7.00 10.35
CA ILE A 100 11.87 6.72 9.61
C ILE A 100 12.04 7.07 8.13
N ALA A 101 11.81 6.09 7.27
CA ALA A 101 12.06 6.17 5.83
C ALA A 101 11.00 5.47 4.97
N HIS A 102 9.90 5.00 5.59
CA HIS A 102 8.90 4.21 4.89
C HIS A 102 7.50 4.48 5.44
N ILE A 103 6.55 4.70 4.52
CA ILE A 103 5.12 4.78 4.80
C ILE A 103 4.48 3.51 4.23
N GLY A 104 3.90 2.69 5.08
CA GLY A 104 3.26 1.43 4.72
C GLY A 104 1.78 1.55 4.37
N GLY A 105 1.03 0.50 4.72
CA GLY A 105 -0.42 0.43 4.59
C GLY A 105 -1.13 1.45 5.44
N MET A 106 -2.25 1.97 4.95
CA MET A 106 -2.97 3.09 5.54
C MET A 106 -4.48 2.92 5.46
N SER A 107 -5.19 3.70 6.25
CA SER A 107 -6.66 3.73 6.33
C SER A 107 -7.15 5.16 6.45
N PHE A 108 -8.31 5.45 5.88
CA PHE A 108 -9.00 6.74 6.02
C PHE A 108 -10.02 6.67 7.14
N TYR A 109 -10.02 7.66 8.04
CA TYR A 109 -11.04 7.79 9.07
C TYR A 109 -11.24 9.25 9.49
N ASN A 110 -12.47 9.73 9.48
CA ASN A 110 -12.89 11.07 9.96
C ASN A 110 -12.04 12.24 9.41
N GLY A 111 -11.71 12.21 8.11
CA GLY A 111 -10.95 13.28 7.46
C GLY A 111 -9.43 13.16 7.61
N TYR A 112 -8.96 12.06 8.20
CA TYR A 112 -7.53 11.78 8.37
C TYR A 112 -7.13 10.47 7.71
N ILE A 113 -5.86 10.40 7.28
CA ILE A 113 -5.19 9.18 6.87
C ILE A 113 -4.30 8.72 8.02
N TYR A 114 -4.58 7.54 8.54
CA TYR A 114 -3.71 6.83 9.46
C TYR A 114 -2.78 5.92 8.66
N ALA A 115 -1.48 5.96 8.93
CA ALA A 115 -0.50 5.19 8.20
C ALA A 115 0.56 4.59 9.13
N GLY A 116 0.97 3.36 8.86
CA GLY A 116 2.13 2.78 9.50
C GLY A 116 3.40 3.45 8.98
N LEU A 117 4.27 3.92 9.89
CA LEU A 117 5.57 4.50 9.55
C LEU A 117 6.66 3.62 10.14
N GLU A 118 7.71 3.37 9.36
CA GLU A 118 8.73 2.41 9.70
C GLU A 118 10.14 2.92 9.46
N ASP A 119 11.03 2.45 10.34
CA ASP A 119 12.45 2.33 10.07
C ASP A 119 12.74 0.93 9.53
N SER A 120 13.07 0.82 8.26
CA SER A 120 13.29 -0.48 7.60
C SER A 120 14.63 -1.16 7.93
N LYS A 121 15.44 -0.58 8.83
CA LYS A 121 16.77 -1.13 9.15
C LYS A 121 16.88 -1.75 10.54
N VAL A 122 16.40 -1.06 11.54
CA VAL A 122 16.59 -1.42 12.97
C VAL A 122 15.29 -1.74 13.69
N TRP A 123 14.14 -1.29 13.18
CA TRP A 123 12.81 -1.49 13.75
C TRP A 123 12.62 -0.89 15.15
N ASP A 124 13.38 0.18 15.48
CA ASP A 124 13.37 0.79 16.81
C ASP A 124 12.18 1.68 17.07
N TYR A 125 11.50 2.14 16.01
CA TYR A 125 10.42 3.12 16.13
C TYR A 125 9.20 2.73 15.28
N PRO A 126 8.33 1.82 15.76
CA PRO A 126 7.04 1.59 15.14
C PRO A 126 6.14 2.82 15.39
N ILE A 127 5.69 3.48 14.33
CA ILE A 127 4.96 4.75 14.44
C ILE A 127 3.64 4.65 13.70
N ILE A 128 2.58 5.20 14.29
CA ILE A 128 1.33 5.53 13.60
C ILE A 128 1.38 7.02 13.26
N GLY A 129 1.43 7.35 11.97
CA GLY A 129 1.31 8.72 11.47
C GLY A 129 -0.13 9.07 11.20
N VAL A 130 -0.54 10.30 11.54
CA VAL A 130 -1.86 10.86 11.25
C VAL A 130 -1.69 12.03 10.30
N TYR A 131 -2.26 11.92 9.11
CA TYR A 131 -2.18 12.94 8.08
C TYR A 131 -3.56 13.55 7.83
N ASP A 132 -3.62 14.84 7.62
CA ASP A 132 -4.83 15.48 7.11
C ASP A 132 -5.11 14.99 5.68
N ALA A 133 -6.30 14.47 5.44
CA ALA A 133 -6.64 13.83 4.17
C ALA A 133 -6.77 14.81 2.98
N GLU A 134 -6.98 16.10 3.24
CA GLU A 134 -7.08 17.11 2.21
C GLU A 134 -5.70 17.64 1.80
N THR A 135 -4.85 17.97 2.78
CA THR A 135 -3.52 18.56 2.55
C THR A 135 -2.42 17.51 2.40
N LEU A 136 -2.62 16.30 2.92
CA LEU A 136 -1.65 15.21 3.03
C LEU A 136 -0.45 15.56 3.92
N GLU A 137 -0.59 16.54 4.81
CA GLU A 137 0.43 16.92 5.77
C GLU A 137 0.29 16.11 7.06
N LEU A 138 1.42 15.73 7.65
CA LEU A 138 1.44 15.06 8.97
C LEU A 138 0.96 16.06 10.03
N VAL A 139 -0.12 15.73 10.73
CA VAL A 139 -0.70 16.57 11.80
C VAL A 139 -0.42 16.02 13.17
N ASP A 140 -0.20 14.70 13.28
CA ASP A 140 0.15 14.04 14.55
C ASP A 140 0.88 12.73 14.30
N TYR A 141 1.54 12.17 15.32
CA TYR A 141 2.12 10.83 15.27
C TYR A 141 2.28 10.23 16.67
N TYR A 142 2.21 8.90 16.74
CA TYR A 142 2.33 8.14 17.98
C TYR A 142 3.44 7.11 17.84
N ILE A 143 4.46 7.19 18.70
CA ILE A 143 5.51 6.17 18.80
C ILE A 143 4.94 5.05 19.66
N MET A 144 4.84 3.87 19.08
CA MET A 144 4.28 2.71 19.73
C MET A 144 5.34 1.97 20.53
N ASP A 145 4.90 1.08 21.42
CA ASP A 145 5.80 0.28 22.25
C ASP A 145 6.55 -0.74 21.37
N ASP A 146 7.86 -0.60 21.29
CA ASP A 146 8.76 -1.47 20.51
C ASP A 146 8.99 -2.84 21.16
N GLU A 147 8.66 -3.01 22.44
CA GLU A 147 8.61 -4.34 23.08
C GLU A 147 7.39 -5.15 22.63
N VAL A 148 6.34 -4.47 22.17
CA VAL A 148 5.09 -5.08 21.66
C VAL A 148 5.10 -5.21 20.14
N ILE A 149 5.56 -4.15 19.44
CA ILE A 149 5.67 -4.09 17.98
C ILE A 149 7.16 -4.15 17.61
N THR A 150 7.69 -5.34 17.51
CA THR A 150 9.13 -5.58 17.46
C THR A 150 9.73 -5.50 16.06
N ARG A 151 8.91 -5.36 15.01
CA ARG A 151 9.35 -5.46 13.61
C ARG A 151 8.66 -4.46 12.70
N GLY A 152 8.54 -3.21 13.18
CA GLY A 152 7.92 -2.12 12.43
C GLY A 152 6.40 -2.18 12.35
N MET A 153 5.82 -1.24 11.63
CA MET A 153 4.37 -1.04 11.48
C MET A 153 3.99 -1.08 9.98
N PRO A 154 3.88 -2.27 9.37
CA PRO A 154 3.67 -2.38 7.92
C PRO A 154 2.31 -1.87 7.46
N TRP A 155 1.30 -1.92 8.30
CA TRP A 155 -0.03 -1.46 7.99
C TRP A 155 -0.82 -1.07 9.24
N VAL A 156 -1.80 -0.22 9.05
CA VAL A 156 -2.82 0.12 10.03
C VAL A 156 -4.19 0.19 9.35
N CYS A 157 -5.26 -0.09 10.10
CA CYS A 157 -6.63 0.03 9.63
C CYS A 157 -7.54 0.48 10.76
N VAL A 158 -8.34 1.52 10.55
CA VAL A 158 -9.31 2.01 11.53
C VAL A 158 -10.69 1.41 11.25
N ASN A 159 -11.30 0.81 12.26
CA ASN A 159 -12.68 0.36 12.16
C ASN A 159 -13.61 1.58 12.23
N PRO A 160 -14.38 1.88 11.16
CA PRO A 160 -15.21 3.08 11.12
C PRO A 160 -16.39 3.06 12.08
N GLU A 161 -16.77 1.87 12.62
CA GLU A 161 -17.91 1.74 13.52
C GLU A 161 -17.57 2.19 14.95
N ASN A 162 -16.31 2.02 15.39
CA ASN A 162 -15.92 2.30 16.77
C ASN A 162 -14.67 3.20 16.90
N GLY A 163 -13.96 3.48 15.81
CA GLY A 163 -12.74 4.28 15.81
C GLY A 163 -11.51 3.54 16.35
N TYR A 164 -11.56 2.23 16.54
CA TYR A 164 -10.39 1.47 16.95
C TYR A 164 -9.47 1.20 15.76
N LEU A 165 -8.17 1.35 15.98
CA LEU A 165 -7.13 1.07 14.99
C LEU A 165 -6.57 -0.32 15.23
N TYR A 166 -6.53 -1.09 14.17
CA TYR A 166 -5.98 -2.44 14.11
C TYR A 166 -4.65 -2.41 13.36
N CYS A 167 -3.65 -3.11 13.88
CA CYS A 167 -2.33 -3.22 13.26
C CYS A 167 -1.63 -4.53 13.65
N MET A 168 -0.49 -4.77 13.03
CA MET A 168 0.34 -5.94 13.27
C MET A 168 1.78 -5.61 12.84
N ASP A 169 2.77 -6.30 13.40
CA ASP A 169 4.16 -6.17 12.98
C ASP A 169 4.53 -7.08 11.79
N HIS A 170 5.73 -6.90 11.23
CA HIS A 170 6.29 -7.74 10.16
C HIS A 170 6.73 -9.14 10.62
N SER A 171 6.08 -9.70 11.62
CA SER A 171 6.38 -11.08 12.02
C SER A 171 6.17 -12.05 10.86
N LYS A 172 7.07 -13.04 10.73
CA LYS A 172 6.91 -14.09 9.71
C LYS A 172 5.74 -15.03 10.00
N GLN A 173 5.32 -15.09 11.24
CA GLN A 173 4.21 -15.92 11.71
C GLN A 173 3.35 -15.09 12.68
N PRO A 174 2.68 -14.05 12.18
CA PRO A 174 1.84 -13.23 13.03
C PRO A 174 0.63 -14.03 13.50
N THR A 175 0.40 -14.01 14.80
CA THR A 175 -0.68 -14.78 15.45
C THR A 175 -1.69 -13.91 16.15
N LYS A 176 -1.53 -12.59 16.09
CA LYS A 176 -2.39 -11.64 16.77
C LYS A 176 -2.43 -10.29 16.03
N ILE A 177 -3.54 -9.61 16.15
CA ILE A 177 -3.70 -8.20 15.80
C ILE A 177 -3.68 -7.40 17.10
N LEU A 178 -3.07 -6.22 17.07
CA LEU A 178 -3.08 -5.25 18.16
C LEU A 178 -4.14 -4.20 17.89
N VAL A 179 -4.86 -3.79 18.92
CA VAL A 179 -5.97 -2.83 18.83
C VAL A 179 -5.70 -1.63 19.72
N TYR A 180 -5.85 -0.43 19.16
CA TYR A 180 -5.61 0.85 19.82
C TYR A 180 -6.82 1.77 19.67
N ASP A 181 -7.06 2.66 20.63
CA ASP A 181 -8.16 3.64 20.62
C ASP A 181 -7.68 4.98 20.04
N THR A 182 -8.15 5.33 18.84
CA THR A 182 -7.78 6.59 18.17
C THR A 182 -8.30 7.83 18.90
N ALA A 183 -9.36 7.70 19.69
CA ALA A 183 -9.95 8.81 20.46
C ALA A 183 -9.25 9.04 21.81
N ASN A 184 -8.37 8.13 22.22
CA ASN A 184 -7.69 8.17 23.51
C ASN A 184 -6.16 8.01 23.35
N GLU A 185 -5.54 8.92 22.59
CA GLU A 185 -4.08 9.01 22.38
C GLU A 185 -3.43 7.67 21.99
N MET A 186 -4.07 6.88 21.11
CA MET A 186 -3.65 5.54 20.72
C MET A 186 -3.38 4.61 21.90
N SER A 187 -4.20 4.71 22.95
CA SER A 187 -4.09 3.78 24.08
C SER A 187 -4.39 2.35 23.65
N PHE A 188 -3.60 1.41 24.16
CA PHE A 188 -3.79 -0.01 23.90
C PHE A 188 -5.16 -0.48 24.44
N VAL A 189 -5.92 -1.21 23.61
CA VAL A 189 -7.22 -1.76 23.96
C VAL A 189 -7.09 -3.26 24.25
N GLU A 190 -6.66 -4.03 23.26
CA GLU A 190 -6.57 -5.49 23.36
C GLU A 190 -5.68 -6.11 22.28
N GLU A 191 -5.37 -7.39 22.46
CA GLU A 191 -4.82 -8.27 21.42
C GLU A 191 -5.94 -9.20 20.94
N VAL A 192 -6.09 -9.34 19.63
CA VAL A 192 -7.01 -10.30 19.01
C VAL A 192 -6.18 -11.50 18.49
N PRO A 193 -6.19 -12.65 19.19
CA PRO A 193 -5.51 -13.85 18.73
C PRO A 193 -6.12 -14.37 17.44
N LEU A 194 -5.33 -14.62 16.41
CA LEU A 194 -5.80 -15.16 15.14
C LEU A 194 -5.92 -16.69 15.17
N SER A 195 -6.96 -17.23 14.55
CA SER A 195 -7.20 -18.67 14.44
C SER A 195 -6.15 -19.38 13.56
N GLN A 196 -5.46 -18.63 12.70
CA GLN A 196 -4.33 -19.09 11.89
C GLN A 196 -3.40 -17.93 11.54
N VAL A 197 -2.20 -18.25 11.08
CA VAL A 197 -1.24 -17.25 10.60
C VAL A 197 -1.73 -16.61 9.31
N VAL A 198 -1.68 -15.27 9.22
CA VAL A 198 -1.91 -14.49 8.00
C VAL A 198 -0.61 -13.76 7.67
N PRO A 199 0.27 -14.32 6.84
CA PRO A 199 1.59 -13.77 6.61
C PRO A 199 1.56 -12.54 5.71
N SER A 200 2.48 -11.61 5.92
CA SER A 200 2.77 -10.51 4.99
C SER A 200 1.54 -9.66 4.61
N ILE A 201 0.74 -9.28 5.61
CA ILE A 201 -0.33 -8.29 5.37
C ILE A 201 0.33 -6.97 4.98
N GLN A 202 -0.11 -6.40 3.84
CA GLN A 202 0.39 -5.13 3.29
C GLN A 202 -0.63 -4.00 3.44
N GLY A 203 -1.90 -4.34 3.63
CA GLY A 203 -2.96 -3.40 3.89
C GLY A 203 -4.24 -4.11 4.26
N ALA A 204 -5.14 -3.39 4.94
CA ALA A 204 -6.42 -3.93 5.37
C ALA A 204 -7.50 -2.85 5.35
N GLU A 205 -8.75 -3.26 5.26
CA GLU A 205 -9.89 -2.37 5.31
C GLU A 205 -11.11 -3.08 5.90
N PHE A 206 -11.94 -2.33 6.62
CA PHE A 206 -13.20 -2.82 7.17
C PHE A 206 -14.35 -2.70 6.17
N LEU A 207 -15.16 -3.74 6.09
CA LEU A 207 -16.47 -3.72 5.43
C LEU A 207 -17.48 -4.49 6.28
N ASP A 208 -18.60 -3.84 6.65
CA ASP A 208 -19.68 -4.43 7.43
C ASP A 208 -19.19 -5.20 8.68
N GLY A 209 -18.30 -4.57 9.46
CA GLY A 209 -17.73 -5.12 10.70
C GLY A 209 -16.69 -6.23 10.50
N THR A 210 -16.38 -6.63 9.28
CA THR A 210 -15.34 -7.63 8.96
C THR A 210 -14.07 -6.93 8.48
N LEU A 211 -12.91 -7.33 8.99
CA LEU A 211 -11.61 -6.87 8.52
C LEU A 211 -11.16 -7.72 7.32
N TYR A 212 -10.89 -7.08 6.19
CA TYR A 212 -10.28 -7.71 5.03
C TYR A 212 -8.82 -7.31 4.95
N ALA A 213 -7.94 -8.27 4.73
CA ALA A 213 -6.49 -8.05 4.72
C ALA A 213 -5.88 -8.57 3.41
N ALA A 214 -5.27 -7.67 2.64
CA ALA A 214 -4.49 -8.02 1.46
C ALA A 214 -3.07 -8.41 1.87
N THR A 215 -2.58 -9.51 1.32
CA THR A 215 -1.28 -10.07 1.66
C THR A 215 -0.35 -10.12 0.45
N ASN A 216 0.94 -10.21 0.74
CA ASN A 216 1.98 -10.59 -0.21
C ASN A 216 2.48 -12.02 0.09
N ASP A 217 1.54 -12.93 0.34
CA ASP A 217 1.80 -14.36 0.49
C ASP A 217 2.01 -15.05 -0.88
N GLU A 218 2.08 -16.37 -0.91
CA GLU A 218 2.34 -17.15 -2.12
C GLU A 218 1.31 -16.90 -3.25
N THR A 219 0.05 -16.61 -2.90
CA THR A 219 -1.05 -16.38 -3.85
C THR A 219 -1.53 -14.92 -3.86
N GLN A 220 -0.85 -14.04 -3.12
CA GLN A 220 -1.25 -12.66 -2.86
C GLN A 220 -2.72 -12.57 -2.44
N ALA A 221 -3.09 -13.42 -1.49
CA ALA A 221 -4.48 -13.62 -1.10
C ALA A 221 -5.06 -12.41 -0.36
N ILE A 222 -6.39 -12.35 -0.36
CA ILE A 222 -7.17 -11.51 0.55
C ILE A 222 -7.83 -12.43 1.57
N TYR A 223 -7.70 -12.10 2.85
CA TYR A 223 -8.28 -12.82 3.97
C TYR A 223 -9.41 -12.02 4.60
N LYS A 224 -10.41 -12.72 5.14
CA LYS A 224 -11.39 -12.17 6.08
C LYS A 224 -10.97 -12.51 7.49
N ILE A 225 -11.10 -11.54 8.37
CA ILE A 225 -10.79 -11.69 9.80
C ILE A 225 -11.97 -11.13 10.58
N ASP A 226 -12.56 -11.96 11.43
CA ASP A 226 -13.54 -11.49 12.42
C ASP A 226 -12.80 -10.78 13.55
N PRO A 227 -12.97 -9.48 13.74
CA PRO A 227 -12.22 -8.72 14.72
C PRO A 227 -12.58 -9.08 16.18
N ALA A 228 -13.76 -9.67 16.43
CA ALA A 228 -14.18 -10.05 17.76
C ALA A 228 -13.62 -11.40 18.22
N THR A 229 -13.40 -12.32 17.29
CA THR A 229 -13.01 -13.71 17.59
C THR A 229 -11.62 -14.09 17.07
N GLY A 230 -11.06 -13.29 16.15
CA GLY A 230 -9.84 -13.61 15.44
C GLY A 230 -9.97 -14.77 14.44
N ALA A 231 -11.21 -15.17 14.11
CA ALA A 231 -11.43 -16.19 13.09
C ALA A 231 -10.98 -15.69 11.72
N VAL A 232 -10.16 -16.50 11.03
CA VAL A 232 -9.55 -16.16 9.74
C VAL A 232 -10.04 -17.11 8.67
N GLU A 233 -10.45 -16.55 7.53
CA GLU A 233 -10.83 -17.27 6.33
C GLU A 233 -10.10 -16.68 5.11
N LYS A 234 -9.56 -17.54 4.24
CA LYS A 234 -9.05 -17.09 2.95
C LYS A 234 -10.24 -16.78 2.05
N TYR A 235 -10.32 -15.53 1.58
CA TYR A 235 -11.45 -15.05 0.80
C TYR A 235 -11.21 -15.14 -0.71
N LEU A 236 -10.04 -14.71 -1.17
CA LEU A 236 -9.71 -14.61 -2.58
C LEU A 236 -8.23 -14.85 -2.81
N ASP A 237 -7.87 -15.77 -3.68
CA ASP A 237 -6.51 -15.90 -4.23
C ASP A 237 -6.40 -15.00 -5.48
N ARG A 238 -5.53 -13.98 -5.42
CA ARG A 238 -5.33 -13.08 -6.56
C ARG A 238 -4.46 -13.73 -7.64
N ASN A 239 -3.54 -14.60 -7.25
CA ASN A 239 -2.62 -15.32 -8.14
C ASN A 239 -1.96 -14.40 -9.16
N LEU A 240 -1.34 -13.34 -8.68
CA LEU A 240 -0.70 -12.34 -9.53
C LEU A 240 0.47 -12.96 -10.29
N THR A 241 0.91 -12.28 -11.31
CA THR A 241 2.08 -12.68 -12.08
C THR A 241 3.31 -12.85 -11.20
N SER A 242 4.11 -13.88 -11.47
CA SER A 242 5.35 -14.14 -10.75
C SER A 242 6.27 -12.93 -10.72
N GLY A 243 6.71 -12.54 -9.53
CA GLY A 243 7.52 -11.35 -9.30
C GLY A 243 6.72 -10.07 -9.09
N SER A 244 5.38 -10.13 -9.08
CA SER A 244 4.53 -9.05 -8.58
C SER A 244 4.50 -9.07 -7.06
N GLU A 245 4.29 -7.90 -6.46
CA GLU A 245 4.13 -7.72 -5.02
C GLU A 245 2.72 -7.21 -4.74
N GLY A 246 1.97 -7.96 -3.92
CA GLY A 246 0.64 -7.54 -3.46
C GLY A 246 0.78 -6.47 -2.39
N GLU A 247 0.05 -5.37 -2.54
CA GLU A 247 0.13 -4.18 -1.71
C GLU A 247 -1.21 -3.86 -1.05
N GLY A 248 -1.49 -2.60 -0.73
CA GLY A 248 -2.68 -2.14 -0.05
C GLY A 248 -4.00 -2.47 -0.75
N MET A 249 -5.09 -2.42 0.02
CA MET A 249 -6.46 -2.57 -0.47
C MET A 249 -7.42 -1.61 0.22
N THR A 250 -8.56 -1.39 -0.41
CA THR A 250 -9.70 -0.67 0.15
C THR A 250 -11.01 -1.12 -0.53
N PHE A 251 -12.15 -0.53 -0.16
CA PHE A 251 -13.43 -0.77 -0.80
C PHE A 251 -13.98 0.52 -1.42
N MET A 252 -14.59 0.37 -2.58
CA MET A 252 -15.42 1.43 -3.17
C MET A 252 -16.81 0.90 -3.48
N VAL A 253 -17.78 1.80 -3.61
CA VAL A 253 -19.15 1.43 -4.03
C VAL A 253 -19.29 1.72 -5.52
N LYS A 254 -19.55 0.68 -6.31
CA LYS A 254 -19.84 0.77 -7.75
C LYS A 254 -21.22 0.20 -8.04
N ASN A 255 -22.06 0.97 -8.72
CA ASN A 255 -23.45 0.57 -9.03
C ASN A 255 -24.24 0.12 -7.78
N GLY A 256 -23.99 0.77 -6.63
CA GLY A 256 -24.65 0.46 -5.36
C GLY A 256 -24.17 -0.82 -4.66
N LYS A 257 -23.05 -1.38 -5.09
CA LYS A 257 -22.44 -2.57 -4.48
C LYS A 257 -21.00 -2.30 -4.08
N PRO A 258 -20.53 -2.85 -2.95
CA PRO A 258 -19.12 -2.77 -2.62
C PRO A 258 -18.29 -3.62 -3.59
N VAL A 259 -17.15 -3.11 -3.99
CA VAL A 259 -16.11 -3.80 -4.76
C VAL A 259 -14.79 -3.66 -4.03
N ILE A 260 -13.96 -4.70 -4.07
CA ILE A 260 -12.59 -4.64 -3.56
C ILE A 260 -11.75 -3.88 -4.58
N ILE A 261 -11.03 -2.89 -4.10
CA ILE A 261 -9.95 -2.24 -4.85
C ILE A 261 -8.64 -2.69 -4.21
N ALA A 262 -7.79 -3.38 -4.94
CA ALA A 262 -6.52 -3.86 -4.43
C ALA A 262 -5.37 -3.48 -5.38
N MET A 263 -4.25 -3.11 -4.81
CA MET A 263 -3.07 -2.70 -5.55
C MET A 263 -2.01 -3.79 -5.57
N ASP A 264 -1.24 -3.82 -6.65
CA ASP A 264 -0.03 -4.61 -6.76
C ASP A 264 1.03 -3.90 -7.62
N MET A 265 2.27 -4.10 -7.25
CA MET A 265 3.40 -3.74 -8.08
C MET A 265 3.71 -4.90 -9.03
N GLY A 266 3.75 -4.59 -10.32
CA GLY A 266 4.15 -5.57 -11.32
C GLY A 266 5.63 -5.93 -11.21
N PRO A 267 6.08 -6.99 -11.87
CA PRO A 267 7.48 -7.37 -11.92
C PRO A 267 8.37 -6.19 -12.32
N LEU A 268 9.54 -6.06 -11.68
CA LEU A 268 10.48 -4.96 -11.82
C LEU A 268 10.01 -3.60 -11.26
N PHE A 269 8.85 -3.53 -10.61
CA PHE A 269 8.33 -2.32 -9.94
C PHE A 269 8.21 -1.08 -10.84
N ILE A 270 7.97 -1.28 -12.14
CA ILE A 270 7.75 -0.19 -13.12
C ILE A 270 6.29 0.02 -13.48
N ASN A 271 5.42 -0.88 -13.04
CA ASN A 271 3.98 -0.82 -13.17
C ASN A 271 3.33 -0.97 -11.80
N ALA A 272 2.33 -0.16 -11.50
CA ALA A 272 1.37 -0.38 -10.42
C ALA A 272 0.02 -0.71 -11.05
N PHE A 273 -0.60 -1.80 -10.63
CA PHE A 273 -1.92 -2.18 -11.04
C PHE A 273 -2.90 -1.92 -9.90
N VAL A 274 -3.96 -1.20 -10.17
CA VAL A 274 -5.11 -1.04 -9.29
C VAL A 274 -6.22 -1.91 -9.85
N ARG A 275 -6.56 -2.98 -9.16
CA ARG A 275 -7.49 -4.02 -9.61
C ARG A 275 -8.79 -3.94 -8.85
N GLU A 276 -9.85 -4.29 -9.55
CA GLU A 276 -11.20 -4.37 -9.01
C GLU A 276 -11.65 -5.82 -9.00
N TYR A 277 -12.14 -6.26 -7.84
CA TYR A 277 -12.72 -7.58 -7.69
C TYR A 277 -14.14 -7.47 -7.15
N ASP A 278 -15.08 -8.13 -7.81
CA ASP A 278 -16.43 -8.25 -7.29
C ASP A 278 -16.45 -9.02 -5.97
N MET A 279 -17.31 -8.59 -5.06
CA MET A 279 -17.56 -9.33 -3.81
C MET A 279 -18.28 -10.63 -4.14
N GLN A 280 -17.79 -11.75 -3.58
CA GLN A 280 -18.35 -13.09 -3.76
C GLN A 280 -19.44 -13.39 -2.73
#